data_4d0446f6a9d5efb0f8b56b3e1ba9226d
#
_entry.id   4d0446f6a9d5efb0f8b56b3e1ba9226d
#
_cell.length_a   1.000
_cell.length_b   1.000
_cell.length_c   1.000
_cell.angle_alpha   90.00
_cell.angle_beta   90.00
_cell.angle_gamma   90.00
#
_symmetry.space_group_name_H-M   'P 1'
#
loop_
_entity.id
_entity.type
_entity.pdbx_description
1 polymer ?
#
loop_
_entity_poly.entity_id
_entity_poly.type
_entity_poly.pdbx_seq_one_letter_code
_entity_poly.pdbx_strand_id
1 'polypeptide(L)'
;VISSSTAAEVARGVSRLLLDDGYSPILEFILPNGRRLDVAAIGPGGEMLGVEIKVALADLKGDNKWPEYLDYCDLFYFAIPPDFPPEHVPEQTGLIVADRYGGAIIKEAEAQTLHASRRKAVTVSFARVAAERLSRTLDAITLSQTPNLVLPDAEQG
;
A
#
# COMPACT_ATOMS: atom_id res chain seq x y z
N VAL A 1 24.42 0.54 -6.76
CA VAL A 1 24.29 0.41 -5.32
C VAL A 1 22.99 -0.31 -5.03
N ILE A 2 23.06 -1.44 -4.35
CA ILE A 2 21.91 -2.17 -3.86
C ILE A 2 21.50 -1.51 -2.55
N SER A 3 20.24 -1.07 -2.45
CA SER A 3 19.70 -0.58 -1.19
C SER A 3 19.80 -1.63 -0.09
N SER A 4 20.15 -1.21 1.11
CA SER A 4 20.09 -2.07 2.30
C SER A 4 18.68 -2.35 2.77
N SER A 5 17.69 -1.56 2.32
CA SER A 5 16.28 -1.70 2.67
C SER A 5 15.53 -2.56 1.67
N THR A 6 14.69 -3.46 2.16
CA THR A 6 13.78 -4.26 1.34
C THR A 6 12.51 -3.47 1.01
N ALA A 7 11.79 -3.90 -0.04
CA ALA A 7 10.50 -3.32 -0.38
C ALA A 7 9.50 -3.43 0.79
N ALA A 8 9.52 -4.52 1.54
CA ALA A 8 8.66 -4.71 2.72
C ALA A 8 8.99 -3.71 3.84
N GLU A 9 10.27 -3.41 4.05
CA GLU A 9 10.69 -2.42 5.04
C GLU A 9 10.27 -1.01 4.63
N VAL A 10 10.41 -0.65 3.36
CA VAL A 10 9.93 0.63 2.82
C VAL A 10 8.41 0.73 2.94
N ALA A 11 7.67 -0.33 2.61
CA ALA A 11 6.22 -0.38 2.77
C ALA A 11 5.78 -0.14 4.22
N ARG A 12 6.49 -0.72 5.18
CA ARG A 12 6.25 -0.48 6.61
C ARG A 12 6.43 1.00 6.97
N GLY A 13 7.53 1.61 6.54
CA GLY A 13 7.81 3.01 6.81
C GLY A 13 6.79 3.96 6.16
N VAL A 14 6.38 3.67 4.93
CA VAL A 14 5.32 4.40 4.22
C VAL A 14 4.00 4.30 4.98
N SER A 15 3.62 3.10 5.43
CA SER A 15 2.38 2.89 6.19
C SER A 15 2.37 3.70 7.50
N ARG A 16 3.49 3.73 8.21
CA ARG A 16 3.63 4.52 9.45
C ARG A 16 3.51 6.02 9.17
N LEU A 17 4.19 6.52 8.14
CA LEU A 17 4.07 7.91 7.71
C LEU A 17 2.62 8.29 7.40
N LEU A 18 1.94 7.46 6.61
CA LEU A 18 0.57 7.73 6.19
C LEU A 18 -0.41 7.70 7.37
N LEU A 19 -0.25 6.78 8.31
CA LEU A 19 -1.04 6.74 9.55
C LEU A 19 -0.85 8.02 10.37
N ASP A 20 0.39 8.47 10.55
CA ASP A 20 0.71 9.70 11.28
C ASP A 20 0.09 10.94 10.60
N ASP A 21 -0.01 10.93 9.28
CA ASP A 21 -0.63 12.00 8.49
C ASP A 21 -2.17 11.88 8.39
N GLY A 22 -2.78 10.92 9.08
CA GLY A 22 -4.22 10.75 9.14
C GLY A 22 -4.84 9.94 7.99
N TYR A 23 -4.00 9.27 7.19
CA TYR A 23 -4.45 8.33 6.15
C TYR A 23 -4.65 6.93 6.72
N SER A 24 -5.46 6.14 6.03
CA SER A 24 -5.71 4.73 6.37
C SER A 24 -5.15 3.83 5.27
N PRO A 25 -3.92 3.26 5.47
CA PRO A 25 -3.23 2.49 4.44
C PRO A 25 -3.58 1.01 4.46
N ILE A 26 -3.54 0.39 3.28
CA ILE A 26 -3.45 -1.06 3.09
C ILE A 26 -2.33 -1.38 2.09
N LEU A 27 -1.76 -2.58 2.19
CA LEU A 27 -0.71 -3.05 1.28
C LEU A 27 -1.30 -3.84 0.11
N GLU A 28 -0.56 -3.83 -1.02
CA GLU A 28 -0.85 -4.69 -2.17
C GLU A 28 -2.32 -4.63 -2.61
N PHE A 29 -2.76 -3.45 -2.99
CA PHE A 29 -4.13 -3.20 -3.39
C PHE A 29 -4.29 -3.23 -4.91
N ILE A 30 -5.19 -4.08 -5.41
CA ILE A 30 -5.49 -4.20 -6.84
C ILE A 30 -6.56 -3.18 -7.20
N LEU A 31 -6.21 -2.29 -8.14
CA LEU A 31 -7.13 -1.31 -8.71
C LEU A 31 -8.13 -1.94 -9.68
N PRO A 32 -9.27 -1.27 -9.97
CA PRO A 32 -10.25 -1.78 -10.93
C PRO A 32 -9.69 -2.04 -12.35
N ASN A 33 -8.60 -1.38 -12.74
CA ASN A 33 -7.92 -1.62 -14.01
C ASN A 33 -6.93 -2.81 -13.96
N GLY A 34 -6.85 -3.52 -12.85
CA GLY A 34 -5.97 -4.68 -12.67
C GLY A 34 -4.55 -4.34 -12.22
N ARG A 35 -4.16 -3.07 -12.16
CA ARG A 35 -2.87 -2.65 -11.60
C ARG A 35 -2.87 -2.83 -10.09
N ARG A 36 -1.71 -3.18 -9.53
CA ARG A 36 -1.54 -3.35 -8.09
C ARG A 36 -0.63 -2.26 -7.53
N LEU A 37 -1.15 -1.49 -6.60
CA LEU A 37 -0.37 -0.55 -5.79
C LEU A 37 0.33 -1.31 -4.65
N ASP A 38 1.56 -0.94 -4.35
CA ASP A 38 2.25 -1.49 -3.18
C ASP A 38 1.63 -1.01 -1.87
N VAL A 39 1.23 0.26 -1.82
CA VAL A 39 0.44 0.84 -0.74
C VAL A 39 -0.68 1.68 -1.33
N ALA A 40 -1.88 1.50 -0.82
CA ALA A 40 -3.01 2.39 -1.08
C ALA A 40 -3.52 2.95 0.24
N ALA A 41 -3.98 4.19 0.25
CA ALA A 41 -4.52 4.81 1.45
C ALA A 41 -5.70 5.72 1.13
N ILE A 42 -6.67 5.74 2.05
CA ILE A 42 -7.78 6.70 2.00
C ILE A 42 -7.52 7.78 3.05
N GLY A 43 -7.62 9.03 2.63
CA GLY A 43 -7.52 10.18 3.52
C GLY A 43 -8.86 10.55 4.16
N PRO A 44 -8.83 11.47 5.14
CA PRO A 44 -10.03 11.86 5.88
C PRO A 44 -11.11 12.54 5.02
N GLY A 45 -10.73 13.11 3.88
CA GLY A 45 -11.66 13.68 2.91
C GLY A 45 -12.15 12.71 1.83
N GLY A 46 -11.73 11.44 1.89
CA GLY A 46 -12.03 10.42 0.88
C GLY A 46 -11.07 10.39 -0.30
N GLU A 47 -10.00 11.18 -0.27
CA GLU A 47 -8.96 11.15 -1.29
C GLU A 47 -8.22 9.79 -1.30
N MET A 48 -7.97 9.27 -2.49
CA MET A 48 -7.21 8.04 -2.70
C MET A 48 -5.76 8.37 -2.99
N LEU A 49 -4.88 7.87 -2.16
CA LEU A 49 -3.43 8.00 -2.30
C LEU A 49 -2.84 6.65 -2.68
N GLY A 50 -2.05 6.62 -3.75
CA GLY A 50 -1.33 5.44 -4.19
C GLY A 50 0.17 5.61 -4.07
N VAL A 51 0.86 4.54 -3.68
CA VAL A 51 2.32 4.50 -3.58
C VAL A 51 2.86 3.27 -4.28
N GLU A 52 3.87 3.47 -5.10
CA GLU A 52 4.67 2.42 -5.73
C GLU A 52 6.08 2.46 -5.15
N ILE A 53 6.57 1.32 -4.69
CA ILE A 53 7.87 1.22 -4.04
C ILE A 53 8.92 0.78 -5.04
N LYS A 54 10.07 1.46 -5.06
CA LYS A 54 11.22 1.11 -5.87
C LYS A 54 12.47 1.04 -5.00
N VAL A 55 13.10 -0.12 -4.98
CA VAL A 55 14.36 -0.38 -4.25
C VAL A 55 15.54 -0.68 -5.19
N ALA A 56 15.26 -0.91 -6.47
CA ALA A 56 16.26 -1.10 -7.51
C ALA A 56 16.08 -0.09 -8.64
N LEU A 57 17.15 0.54 -9.08
CA LEU A 57 17.11 1.56 -10.12
C LEU A 57 16.61 1.01 -11.46
N ALA A 58 16.97 -0.22 -11.81
CA ALA A 58 16.50 -0.86 -13.03
C ALA A 58 14.98 -1.00 -13.07
N ASP A 59 14.35 -1.30 -11.94
CA ASP A 59 12.89 -1.43 -11.83
C ASP A 59 12.19 -0.08 -12.02
N LEU A 60 12.77 0.99 -11.51
CA LEU A 60 12.25 2.33 -11.71
C LEU A 60 12.36 2.76 -13.17
N LYS A 61 13.52 2.58 -13.79
CA LYS A 61 13.76 2.95 -15.20
C LYS A 61 12.93 2.13 -16.17
N GLY A 62 12.61 0.89 -15.82
CA GLY A 62 11.77 -0.01 -16.62
C GLY A 62 10.27 0.18 -16.42
N ASP A 63 9.87 1.03 -15.47
CA ASP A 63 8.45 1.24 -15.17
C ASP A 63 7.83 2.28 -16.10
N ASN A 64 7.10 1.80 -17.11
CA ASN A 64 6.29 2.62 -18.01
C ASN A 64 4.79 2.53 -17.70
N LYS A 65 4.42 1.87 -16.61
CA LYS A 65 3.02 1.57 -16.26
C LYS A 65 2.45 2.52 -15.22
N TRP A 66 3.31 3.27 -14.51
CA TRP A 66 2.88 4.13 -13.42
C TRP A 66 1.79 5.15 -13.80
N PRO A 67 1.70 5.70 -15.05
CA PRO A 67 0.60 6.60 -15.40
C PRO A 67 -0.79 5.95 -15.25
N GLU A 68 -0.90 4.64 -15.34
CA GLU A 68 -2.17 3.92 -15.20
C GLU A 68 -2.68 3.91 -13.74
N TYR A 69 -1.81 4.10 -12.75
CA TYR A 69 -2.22 4.27 -11.35
C TYR A 69 -2.99 5.57 -11.14
N LEU A 70 -2.69 6.61 -11.92
CA LEU A 70 -3.37 7.90 -11.84
C LEU A 70 -4.85 7.82 -12.19
N ASP A 71 -5.29 6.79 -12.89
CA ASP A 71 -6.70 6.59 -13.23
C ASP A 71 -7.58 6.41 -11.99
N TYR A 72 -7.00 5.99 -10.87
CA TYR A 72 -7.72 5.70 -9.64
C TYR A 72 -7.13 6.34 -8.39
N CYS A 73 -6.20 7.28 -8.53
CA CYS A 73 -5.58 7.99 -7.42
C CYS A 73 -5.73 9.50 -7.56
N ASP A 74 -6.09 10.17 -6.48
CA ASP A 74 -6.03 11.64 -6.39
C ASP A 74 -4.57 12.10 -6.21
N LEU A 75 -3.78 11.30 -5.48
CA LEU A 75 -2.37 11.55 -5.20
C LEU A 75 -1.57 10.29 -5.50
N PHE A 76 -0.46 10.43 -6.20
CA PHE A 76 0.43 9.31 -6.50
C PHE A 76 1.88 9.63 -6.16
N TYR A 77 2.51 8.73 -5.42
CA TYR A 77 3.90 8.84 -4.97
C TYR A 77 4.72 7.63 -5.41
N PHE A 78 5.97 7.86 -5.76
CA PHE A 78 6.98 6.83 -5.62
C PHE A 78 7.57 6.87 -4.21
N ALA A 79 7.88 5.71 -3.65
CA ALA A 79 8.61 5.59 -2.40
C ALA A 79 9.93 4.86 -2.64
N ILE A 80 11.00 5.44 -2.14
CA ILE A 80 12.37 4.93 -2.26
C ILE A 80 13.05 4.87 -0.90
N PRO A 81 14.03 3.99 -0.71
CA PRO A 81 14.86 4.01 0.50
C PRO A 81 15.83 5.19 0.49
N PRO A 82 16.42 5.54 1.67
CA PRO A 82 17.29 6.71 1.81
C PRO A 82 18.55 6.70 0.93
N ASP A 83 19.05 5.53 0.58
CA ASP A 83 20.26 5.34 -0.24
C ASP A 83 19.98 5.22 -1.75
N PHE A 84 18.73 5.42 -2.16
CA PHE A 84 18.32 5.39 -3.56
C PHE A 84 18.47 6.78 -4.20
N PRO A 85 18.97 6.87 -5.46
CA PRO A 85 19.14 8.16 -6.15
C PRO A 85 17.79 8.78 -6.54
N PRO A 86 17.37 9.88 -5.88
CA PRO A 86 16.04 10.46 -6.08
C PRO A 86 15.85 11.14 -7.43
N GLU A 87 16.92 11.53 -8.11
CA GLU A 87 16.89 12.21 -9.40
C GLU A 87 16.29 11.39 -10.54
N HIS A 88 16.18 10.07 -10.37
CA HIS A 88 15.57 9.17 -11.35
C HIS A 88 14.05 9.04 -11.23
N VAL A 89 13.46 9.57 -10.14
CA VAL A 89 12.02 9.57 -9.94
C VAL A 89 11.36 10.59 -10.88
N PRO A 90 10.26 10.25 -11.58
CA PRO A 90 9.57 11.18 -12.47
C PRO A 90 9.16 12.48 -11.76
N GLU A 91 9.37 13.61 -12.42
CA GLU A 91 9.04 14.92 -11.84
C GLU A 91 7.54 15.12 -11.58
N GLN A 92 6.71 14.42 -12.35
CA GLN A 92 5.24 14.53 -12.26
C GLN A 92 4.65 13.81 -11.06
N THR A 93 5.42 12.97 -10.38
CA THR A 93 4.96 12.20 -9.22
C THR A 93 5.44 12.83 -7.92
N GLY A 94 4.73 12.55 -6.83
CA GLY A 94 5.27 12.79 -5.50
C GLY A 94 6.41 11.83 -5.16
N LEU A 95 7.17 12.17 -4.13
CA LEU A 95 8.30 11.38 -3.66
C LEU A 95 8.25 11.23 -2.15
N ILE A 96 8.28 9.97 -1.70
CA ILE A 96 8.48 9.58 -0.30
C ILE A 96 9.84 8.90 -0.18
N VAL A 97 10.57 9.24 0.87
CA VAL A 97 11.74 8.48 1.30
C VAL A 97 11.39 7.77 2.60
N ALA A 98 11.58 6.46 2.65
CA ALA A 98 11.18 5.66 3.81
C ALA A 98 12.14 4.49 4.05
N ASP A 99 12.23 4.10 5.32
CA ASP A 99 12.89 2.90 5.80
C ASP A 99 11.93 2.13 6.74
N ARG A 100 12.41 1.09 7.42
CA ARG A 100 11.58 0.27 8.32
C ARG A 100 10.96 1.04 9.49
N TYR A 101 11.49 2.20 9.83
CA TYR A 101 11.08 2.97 11.02
C TYR A 101 10.05 4.05 10.70
N GLY A 102 10.05 4.58 9.49
CA GLY A 102 9.15 5.64 9.08
C GLY A 102 9.56 6.21 7.73
N GLY A 103 8.98 7.36 7.40
CA GLY A 103 9.26 8.03 6.14
C GLY A 103 9.00 9.51 6.21
N ALA A 104 9.35 10.20 5.12
CA ALA A 104 9.08 11.61 4.92
C ALA A 104 8.64 11.86 3.48
N ILE A 105 7.70 12.76 3.29
CA ILE A 105 7.36 13.28 1.96
C ILE A 105 8.42 14.33 1.59
N ILE A 106 9.19 14.03 0.55
CA ILE A 106 10.25 14.91 0.05
C ILE A 106 9.70 15.85 -1.01
N LYS A 107 8.74 15.36 -1.80
CA LYS A 107 8.04 16.15 -2.80
C LYS A 107 6.56 15.77 -2.78
N GLU A 108 5.70 16.76 -2.64
CA GLU A 108 4.26 16.55 -2.70
C GLU A 108 3.83 16.08 -4.08
N ALA A 109 2.87 15.16 -4.11
CA ALA A 109 2.23 14.74 -5.35
C ALA A 109 1.34 15.86 -5.90
N GLU A 110 1.28 15.96 -7.21
CA GLU A 110 0.31 16.82 -7.88
C GLU A 110 -1.09 16.22 -7.70
N ALA A 111 -1.98 16.98 -7.09
CA ALA A 111 -3.33 16.52 -6.81
C ALA A 111 -4.20 16.57 -8.06
N GLN A 112 -4.99 15.52 -8.28
CA GLN A 112 -6.06 15.50 -9.26
C GLN A 112 -7.35 15.02 -8.61
N THR A 113 -8.48 15.34 -9.22
CA THR A 113 -9.78 14.89 -8.71
C THR A 113 -10.28 13.73 -9.56
N LEU A 114 -10.53 12.58 -8.92
CA LEU A 114 -11.11 11.43 -9.59
C LEU A 114 -12.56 11.72 -10.00
N HIS A 115 -12.95 11.19 -11.15
CA HIS A 115 -14.34 11.14 -11.54
C HIS A 115 -15.17 10.37 -10.50
N ALA A 116 -16.39 10.83 -10.20
CA ALA A 116 -17.23 10.27 -9.14
C ALA A 116 -17.44 8.75 -9.24
N SER A 117 -17.59 8.22 -10.46
CA SER A 117 -17.78 6.79 -10.68
C SER A 117 -16.52 5.98 -10.35
N ARG A 118 -15.34 6.50 -10.70
CA ARG A 118 -14.05 5.86 -10.35
C ARG A 118 -13.78 5.92 -8.86
N ARG A 119 -14.07 7.06 -8.23
CA ARG A 119 -13.97 7.21 -6.77
C ARG A 119 -14.83 6.19 -6.05
N LYS A 120 -16.09 6.05 -6.44
CA LYS A 120 -17.00 5.07 -5.85
C LYS A 120 -16.46 3.65 -6.01
N ALA A 121 -16.04 3.27 -7.21
CA ALA A 121 -15.52 1.93 -7.50
C ALA A 121 -14.30 1.60 -6.65
N VAL A 122 -13.30 2.48 -6.59
CA VAL A 122 -12.07 2.23 -5.85
C VAL A 122 -12.30 2.27 -4.33
N THR A 123 -13.17 3.16 -3.84
CA THR A 123 -13.49 3.25 -2.41
C THR A 123 -14.23 2.02 -1.91
N VAL A 124 -15.21 1.52 -2.66
CA VAL A 124 -15.93 0.29 -2.31
C VAL A 124 -14.99 -0.91 -2.34
N SER A 125 -14.15 -1.03 -3.36
CA SER A 125 -13.15 -2.10 -3.44
C SER A 125 -12.17 -2.06 -2.26
N PHE A 126 -11.66 -0.88 -1.92
CA PHE A 126 -10.78 -0.68 -0.77
C PHE A 126 -11.45 -1.12 0.54
N ALA A 127 -12.67 -0.67 0.80
CA ALA A 127 -13.41 -1.02 2.01
C ALA A 127 -13.62 -2.53 2.14
N ARG A 128 -14.00 -3.20 1.04
CA ARG A 128 -14.22 -4.64 1.04
C ARG A 128 -12.92 -5.41 1.28
N VAL A 129 -11.84 -5.06 0.60
CA VAL A 129 -10.54 -5.71 0.77
C VAL A 129 -10.03 -5.53 2.19
N ALA A 130 -10.10 -4.32 2.74
CA ALA A 130 -9.67 -4.04 4.12
C ALA A 130 -10.48 -4.85 5.14
N ALA A 131 -11.81 -4.90 5.00
CA ALA A 131 -12.69 -5.65 5.88
C ALA A 131 -12.43 -7.16 5.80
N GLU A 132 -12.26 -7.70 4.61
CA GLU A 132 -11.96 -9.13 4.40
C GLU A 132 -10.60 -9.51 5.01
N ARG A 133 -9.57 -8.69 4.82
CA ARG A 133 -8.24 -8.93 5.41
C ARG A 133 -8.28 -8.86 6.93
N LEU A 134 -8.98 -7.89 7.49
CA LEU A 134 -9.16 -7.79 8.94
C LEU A 134 -9.88 -9.01 9.50
N SER A 135 -10.96 -9.45 8.88
CA SER A 135 -11.72 -10.63 9.30
C SER A 135 -10.85 -11.89 9.28
N ARG A 136 -10.07 -12.11 8.22
CA ARG A 136 -9.15 -13.25 8.12
C ARG A 136 -8.03 -13.20 9.17
N THR A 137 -7.51 -12.00 9.44
CA THR A 137 -6.47 -11.81 10.46
C THR A 137 -7.00 -12.13 11.86
N LEU A 138 -8.20 -11.63 12.19
CA LEU A 138 -8.83 -11.89 13.49
C LEU A 138 -9.19 -13.38 13.65
N ASP A 139 -9.67 -14.03 12.60
CA ASP A 139 -9.97 -15.46 12.62
C ASP A 139 -8.69 -16.29 12.87
N ALA A 140 -7.60 -15.98 12.18
CA ALA A 140 -6.31 -16.64 12.37
C ALA A 140 -5.78 -16.47 13.80
N ILE A 141 -5.92 -15.28 14.41
CA ILE A 141 -5.54 -15.02 15.80
C ILE A 141 -6.41 -15.85 16.74
N THR A 142 -7.72 -15.88 16.52
CA THR A 142 -8.66 -16.66 17.35
C THR A 142 -8.32 -18.15 17.32
N LEU A 143 -8.09 -18.71 16.13
CA LEU A 143 -7.70 -20.11 15.98
C LEU A 143 -6.37 -20.44 16.67
N SER A 144 -5.39 -19.54 16.62
CA SER A 144 -4.09 -19.74 17.28
C SER A 144 -4.18 -19.70 18.80
N GLN A 145 -5.21 -19.07 19.36
CA GLN A 145 -5.45 -18.95 20.81
C GLN A 145 -6.39 -20.03 21.37
N THR A 146 -7.09 -20.78 20.50
CA THR A 146 -7.99 -21.85 20.92
C THR A 146 -7.15 -23.08 21.27
N PRO A 147 -7.26 -23.64 22.51
CA PRO A 147 -6.61 -24.93 22.84
C PRO A 147 -7.12 -26.01 21.88
N ASN A 148 -6.23 -26.89 21.45
CA ASN A 148 -6.63 -28.08 20.67
C ASN A 148 -7.79 -28.78 21.33
N LEU A 149 -8.99 -28.70 20.77
CA LEU A 149 -10.10 -29.55 21.13
C LEU A 149 -9.70 -30.97 20.72
N VAL A 150 -9.25 -31.74 21.68
CA VAL A 150 -9.15 -33.19 21.51
C VAL A 150 -10.59 -33.67 21.42
N LEU A 151 -11.01 -33.98 20.18
CA LEU A 151 -12.28 -34.68 20.00
C LEU A 151 -12.19 -36.01 20.79
N PRO A 152 -13.14 -36.33 21.68
CA PRO A 152 -13.16 -37.63 22.30
C PRO A 152 -13.24 -38.68 21.21
N ASP A 153 -12.39 -39.68 21.28
CA ASP A 153 -12.45 -40.83 20.38
C ASP A 153 -13.89 -41.34 20.35
N ALA A 154 -14.45 -41.40 19.16
CA ALA A 154 -15.75 -42.04 18.98
C ALA A 154 -15.57 -43.51 19.41
N GLU A 155 -16.13 -43.87 20.56
CA GLU A 155 -16.22 -45.24 21.01
C GLU A 155 -16.87 -46.04 19.87
N GLN A 156 -16.09 -46.95 19.33
CA GLN A 156 -16.58 -47.97 18.45
C GLN A 156 -17.46 -48.93 19.29
N GLY A 157 -18.77 -48.76 19.12
CA GLY A 157 -19.76 -49.71 19.56
C GLY A 157 -20.15 -50.63 18.42
#